data_a120796a195e97041e055683914a2fbe
#
_entry.id   a120796a195e97041e055683914a2fbe
#
_cell.length_a   1.000
_cell.length_b   1.000
_cell.length_c   1.000
_cell.angle_alpha   90.00
_cell.angle_beta   90.00
_cell.angle_gamma   90.00
#
_symmetry.space_group_name_H-M   'P 1'
#
loop_
_entity.id
_entity.type
_entity.pdbx_description
1 polymer ?
#
loop_
_entity_poly.entity_id
_entity_poly.type
_entity_poly.pdbx_seq_one_letter_code
_entity_poly.pdbx_strand_id
1 'polypeptide(L)'
;MTAVLLIGGAVPRSLAAQWAGDPSDPIAITGVRVLNGSGGATIPPDETVGIRLQIRNVSPRPLAAVAVEVQTGETARVRYISALGTTFERRQRIKVGILAPGATVTVPFRLVTIERLMTVEGVVPVRVAFAARRHPTTPPIDLGLTVAGAPAPIVAEGPRGPAIPLAPVAAGGPTDLMRGVPRSGMDRPDAIAVIIGNTTYRRAPAVAYAANDAAAMRLHAERILGIRPGNILTVADATLSDLKGLFGDRDAPTGRLRDLVKPGVSEVFVFYSGHGAPDVTSNRAYLMPVDGDADRLALTALPVDVLYDNLAALGAAHVTVVLDACFSGATGSGEMLIAQASPIGIRVTDPSARFAAAGGATIITAAEGQQLASWHPEQRHGLLTYQFLRGLQGAADADRDGALTVGELRQWLTDPVRGLPYEARRLHGRDQSPQVWGDPTIRIIR
;
A
#
# COMPACT_ATOMS: atom_id res chain seq x y z
N MET A 1 -26.01 -14.75 24.36
CA MET A 1 -26.51 -13.51 23.75
C MET A 1 -25.86 -13.39 22.37
N THR A 2 -26.62 -13.60 21.33
CA THR A 2 -26.09 -13.61 19.93
C THR A 2 -25.99 -12.17 19.45
N ALA A 3 -24.76 -11.68 19.25
CA ALA A 3 -24.55 -10.36 18.63
C ALA A 3 -24.54 -10.54 17.10
N VAL A 4 -25.51 -9.97 16.41
CA VAL A 4 -25.55 -9.93 14.95
C VAL A 4 -24.69 -8.74 14.49
N LEU A 5 -23.65 -9.01 13.71
CA LEU A 5 -22.75 -8.00 13.17
C LEU A 5 -23.25 -7.44 11.85
N LEU A 6 -23.53 -6.15 11.81
CA LEU A 6 -23.65 -5.38 10.58
C LEU A 6 -22.25 -4.99 10.09
N ILE A 7 -21.86 -5.55 8.97
CA ILE A 7 -20.54 -5.32 8.36
C ILE A 7 -20.69 -4.32 7.23
N GLY A 8 -20.14 -3.12 7.40
CA GLY A 8 -20.10 -2.11 6.33
C GLY A 8 -20.52 -0.72 6.79
N GLY A 9 -19.73 -0.10 7.63
CA GLY A 9 -19.90 1.26 8.12
C GLY A 9 -19.21 1.44 9.45
N ALA A 10 -18.87 2.66 9.83
CA ALA A 10 -18.41 2.95 11.18
C ALA A 10 -19.45 2.40 12.17
N VAL A 11 -19.01 1.54 13.08
CA VAL A 11 -19.89 0.96 14.12
C VAL A 11 -20.53 2.12 14.88
N PRO A 12 -21.87 2.26 14.92
CA PRO A 12 -22.49 3.27 15.74
C PRO A 12 -22.05 3.09 17.20
N ARG A 13 -21.83 4.17 17.94
CA ARG A 13 -21.42 4.13 19.34
C ARG A 13 -22.30 3.20 20.21
N SER A 14 -23.55 3.02 19.83
CA SER A 14 -24.51 2.10 20.50
C SER A 14 -24.18 0.61 20.29
N LEU A 15 -23.56 0.24 19.15
CA LEU A 15 -23.14 -1.15 18.87
C LEU A 15 -21.80 -1.47 19.55
N ALA A 16 -20.88 -0.51 19.66
CA ALA A 16 -19.66 -0.70 20.43
C ALA A 16 -19.93 -1.04 21.91
N ALA A 17 -21.04 -0.55 22.47
CA ALA A 17 -21.48 -0.90 23.81
C ALA A 17 -22.07 -2.33 23.92
N GLN A 18 -22.59 -2.91 22.83
CA GLN A 18 -23.08 -4.30 22.81
C GLN A 18 -21.97 -5.35 22.69
N TRP A 19 -20.76 -4.92 22.33
CA TRP A 19 -19.56 -5.75 22.17
C TRP A 19 -18.56 -5.56 23.29
N ALA A 20 -18.83 -4.65 24.20
CA ALA A 20 -18.14 -4.66 25.46
C ALA A 20 -18.54 -6.00 26.09
N GLY A 21 -17.65 -6.96 26.09
CA GLY A 21 -17.72 -8.12 26.96
C GLY A 21 -18.03 -7.65 28.38
N ASP A 22 -18.05 -8.53 29.35
CA ASP A 22 -18.17 -8.12 30.74
C ASP A 22 -17.35 -6.83 30.97
N PRO A 23 -17.90 -5.75 31.57
CA PRO A 23 -17.14 -4.52 31.86
C PRO A 23 -15.82 -4.76 32.62
N SER A 24 -15.65 -5.95 33.21
CA SER A 24 -14.41 -6.41 33.82
C SER A 24 -13.37 -6.97 32.81
N ASP A 25 -13.75 -7.21 31.55
CA ASP A 25 -12.83 -7.73 30.55
C ASP A 25 -11.81 -6.66 30.13
N PRO A 26 -10.50 -6.97 30.17
CA PRO A 26 -9.46 -5.98 29.90
C PRO A 26 -9.30 -5.66 28.41
N ILE A 27 -9.98 -6.42 27.53
CA ILE A 27 -9.89 -6.28 26.08
C ILE A 27 -11.29 -6.12 25.48
N ALA A 28 -11.49 -5.05 24.71
CA ALA A 28 -12.73 -4.81 23.97
C ALA A 28 -12.50 -5.00 22.45
N ILE A 29 -13.51 -5.52 21.76
CA ILE A 29 -13.57 -5.51 20.30
C ILE A 29 -14.08 -4.13 19.87
N THR A 30 -13.28 -3.43 19.06
CA THR A 30 -13.61 -2.10 18.53
C THR A 30 -14.01 -2.11 17.07
N GLY A 31 -13.80 -3.23 16.36
CA GLY A 31 -14.22 -3.39 14.99
C GLY A 31 -13.96 -4.78 14.45
N VAL A 32 -14.75 -5.20 13.46
CA VAL A 32 -14.52 -6.41 12.67
C VAL A 32 -14.76 -6.06 11.21
N ARG A 33 -13.86 -6.48 10.34
CA ARG A 33 -13.97 -6.26 8.91
C ARG A 33 -13.74 -7.56 8.16
N VAL A 34 -14.62 -7.88 7.24
CA VAL A 34 -14.46 -8.98 6.28
C VAL A 34 -13.82 -8.41 5.03
N LEU A 35 -12.77 -9.07 4.56
CA LEU A 35 -12.05 -8.72 3.34
C LEU A 35 -12.42 -9.77 2.29
N ASN A 36 -13.21 -9.38 1.31
CA ASN A 36 -13.52 -10.19 0.14
C ASN A 36 -13.17 -9.43 -1.14
N GLY A 37 -12.97 -10.14 -2.23
CA GLY A 37 -12.57 -9.56 -3.51
C GLY A 37 -13.59 -8.57 -4.11
N SER A 38 -14.82 -8.52 -3.59
CA SER A 38 -15.88 -7.60 -4.00
C SER A 38 -16.01 -6.36 -3.10
N GLY A 39 -15.21 -6.25 -2.05
CA GLY A 39 -15.28 -5.14 -1.08
C GLY A 39 -16.57 -5.08 -0.26
N GLY A 40 -17.45 -6.08 -0.39
CA GLY A 40 -18.75 -6.18 0.29
C GLY A 40 -18.64 -6.71 1.72
N ALA A 41 -19.73 -6.54 2.45
CA ALA A 41 -19.86 -6.99 3.85
C ALA A 41 -20.20 -8.49 3.98
N THR A 42 -20.22 -9.23 2.90
CA THR A 42 -20.72 -10.61 2.83
C THR A 42 -19.62 -11.57 2.41
N ILE A 43 -19.60 -12.75 3.02
CA ILE A 43 -18.67 -13.83 2.68
C ILE A 43 -19.16 -14.52 1.40
N PRO A 44 -18.38 -14.58 0.30
CA PRO A 44 -18.72 -15.39 -0.86
C PRO A 44 -18.73 -16.88 -0.49
N PRO A 45 -19.63 -17.70 -1.10
CA PRO A 45 -19.57 -19.14 -0.92
C PRO A 45 -18.28 -19.70 -1.56
N ASP A 46 -17.71 -20.71 -0.93
CA ASP A 46 -16.53 -21.47 -1.40
C ASP A 46 -15.23 -20.66 -1.60
N GLU A 47 -15.10 -19.52 -0.92
CA GLU A 47 -13.89 -18.69 -0.98
C GLU A 47 -13.17 -18.59 0.36
N THR A 48 -11.86 -18.35 0.27
CA THR A 48 -11.06 -17.94 1.44
C THR A 48 -11.28 -16.45 1.70
N VAL A 49 -11.78 -16.10 2.87
CA VAL A 49 -11.99 -14.70 3.27
C VAL A 49 -11.06 -14.28 4.38
N GLY A 50 -10.50 -13.07 4.25
CA GLY A 50 -9.74 -12.42 5.31
C GLY A 50 -10.68 -11.73 6.31
N ILE A 51 -10.39 -11.86 7.60
CA ILE A 51 -11.07 -11.16 8.68
C ILE A 51 -10.06 -10.29 9.39
N ARG A 52 -10.41 -9.03 9.64
CA ARG A 52 -9.66 -8.14 10.52
C ARG A 52 -10.48 -7.85 11.76
N LEU A 53 -9.96 -8.27 12.91
CA LEU A 53 -10.53 -8.00 14.22
C LEU A 53 -9.72 -6.89 14.88
N GLN A 54 -10.35 -5.76 15.18
CA GLN A 54 -9.74 -4.70 15.96
C GLN A 54 -10.05 -4.90 17.45
N ILE A 55 -9.01 -5.01 18.25
CA ILE A 55 -9.11 -5.13 19.70
C ILE A 55 -8.38 -3.99 20.39
N ARG A 56 -8.91 -3.55 21.52
CA ARG A 56 -8.34 -2.46 22.32
C ARG A 56 -8.16 -2.91 23.77
N ASN A 57 -7.02 -2.58 24.36
CA ASN A 57 -6.84 -2.69 25.80
C ASN A 57 -7.61 -1.56 26.50
N VAL A 58 -8.69 -1.91 27.18
CA VAL A 58 -9.52 -0.95 27.95
C VAL A 58 -9.12 -0.88 29.42
N SER A 59 -8.16 -1.72 29.85
CA SER A 59 -7.65 -1.69 31.22
C SER A 59 -6.62 -0.56 31.40
N PRO A 60 -6.43 -0.06 32.64
CA PRO A 60 -5.44 0.98 32.92
C PRO A 60 -3.99 0.46 32.96
N ARG A 61 -3.77 -0.84 32.73
CA ARG A 61 -2.45 -1.49 32.80
C ARG A 61 -2.08 -2.16 31.48
N PRO A 62 -0.79 -2.28 31.16
CA PRO A 62 -0.36 -3.03 30.00
C PRO A 62 -0.68 -4.53 30.16
N LEU A 63 -1.20 -5.16 29.14
CA LEU A 63 -1.47 -6.58 29.07
C LEU A 63 -0.31 -7.29 28.39
N ALA A 64 0.26 -8.30 29.04
CA ALA A 64 1.36 -9.10 28.50
C ALA A 64 0.85 -10.44 27.95
N ALA A 65 1.55 -10.94 26.92
CA ALA A 65 1.24 -12.22 26.29
C ALA A 65 -0.22 -12.33 25.81
N VAL A 66 -0.76 -11.21 25.28
CA VAL A 66 -2.10 -11.18 24.68
C VAL A 66 -2.17 -12.14 23.50
N ALA A 67 -3.22 -12.95 23.47
CA ALA A 67 -3.54 -13.83 22.35
C ALA A 67 -5.05 -13.79 22.08
N VAL A 68 -5.40 -13.92 20.82
CA VAL A 68 -6.79 -14.06 20.36
C VAL A 68 -7.00 -15.52 19.97
N GLU A 69 -7.98 -16.15 20.59
CA GLU A 69 -8.41 -17.49 20.22
C GLU A 69 -9.65 -17.37 19.34
N VAL A 70 -9.57 -17.91 18.13
CA VAL A 70 -10.64 -17.89 17.13
C VAL A 70 -11.12 -19.32 16.90
N GLN A 71 -12.41 -19.57 16.97
CA GLN A 71 -12.99 -20.89 16.70
C GLN A 71 -14.32 -20.80 15.94
N THR A 72 -14.63 -21.84 15.14
CA THR A 72 -15.94 -21.99 14.49
C THR A 72 -16.94 -22.64 15.45
N GLY A 73 -18.24 -22.37 15.23
CA GLY A 73 -19.31 -23.18 15.85
C GLY A 73 -19.28 -24.63 15.34
N GLU A 74 -19.82 -25.56 16.12
CA GLU A 74 -19.79 -26.99 15.84
C GLU A 74 -20.52 -27.39 14.53
N THR A 75 -21.44 -26.59 14.05
CA THR A 75 -22.25 -26.83 12.85
C THR A 75 -21.64 -26.24 11.58
N ALA A 76 -20.56 -25.46 11.69
CA ALA A 76 -20.02 -24.73 10.56
C ALA A 76 -18.99 -25.60 9.79
N ARG A 77 -19.21 -25.77 8.50
CA ARG A 77 -18.23 -26.35 7.55
C ARG A 77 -17.15 -25.32 7.18
N VAL A 78 -16.72 -24.55 8.15
CA VAL A 78 -15.71 -23.51 8.04
C VAL A 78 -14.45 -23.95 8.76
N ARG A 79 -13.32 -23.81 8.10
CA ARG A 79 -12.01 -24.05 8.69
C ARG A 79 -11.23 -22.74 8.76
N TYR A 80 -10.44 -22.57 9.80
CA TYR A 80 -9.56 -21.42 9.93
C TYR A 80 -8.20 -21.70 9.34
N ILE A 81 -7.59 -20.66 8.84
CA ILE A 81 -6.18 -20.64 8.52
C ILE A 81 -5.52 -19.58 9.39
N SER A 82 -4.40 -19.92 10.04
CA SER A 82 -3.59 -18.90 10.72
C SER A 82 -2.99 -17.94 9.71
N ALA A 83 -2.70 -16.71 10.13
CA ALA A 83 -2.00 -15.73 9.31
C ALA A 83 -0.61 -16.19 8.83
N LEU A 84 -0.04 -17.23 9.46
CA LEU A 84 1.32 -17.74 9.27
C LEU A 84 1.41 -19.17 8.72
N GLY A 85 0.28 -19.82 8.38
CA GLY A 85 0.34 -21.24 8.02
C GLY A 85 -0.71 -21.70 7.02
N THR A 86 -0.40 -22.83 6.37
CA THR A 86 -1.27 -23.56 5.45
C THR A 86 -2.15 -24.59 6.17
N THR A 87 -2.09 -24.66 7.50
CA THR A 87 -2.85 -25.64 8.30
C THR A 87 -4.24 -25.14 8.56
N PHE A 88 -5.24 -25.94 8.20
CA PHE A 88 -6.65 -25.68 8.43
C PHE A 88 -7.06 -26.28 9.77
N GLU A 89 -7.42 -25.47 10.74
CA GLU A 89 -7.84 -25.93 12.06
C GLU A 89 -9.19 -25.31 12.45
N ARG A 90 -9.97 -26.00 13.26
CA ARG A 90 -11.23 -25.46 13.80
C ARG A 90 -11.04 -24.41 14.88
N ARG A 91 -9.85 -24.35 15.45
CA ARG A 91 -9.45 -23.40 16.50
C ARG A 91 -8.05 -22.91 16.22
N GLN A 92 -7.87 -21.60 16.27
CA GLN A 92 -6.56 -20.96 16.08
C GLN A 92 -6.29 -20.01 17.24
N ARG A 93 -5.02 -19.99 17.69
CA ARG A 93 -4.54 -19.04 18.67
C ARG A 93 -3.52 -18.11 18.06
N ILE A 94 -3.87 -16.83 17.96
CA ILE A 94 -3.07 -15.79 17.32
C ILE A 94 -2.39 -14.98 18.42
N LYS A 95 -1.06 -14.97 18.45
CA LYS A 95 -0.28 -14.20 19.42
C LYS A 95 -0.25 -12.72 19.03
N VAL A 96 -0.61 -11.84 19.94
CA VAL A 96 -0.57 -10.37 19.77
C VAL A 96 0.65 -9.77 20.49
N GLY A 97 1.04 -10.33 21.63
CA GLY A 97 2.18 -9.85 22.39
C GLY A 97 1.79 -8.91 23.55
N ILE A 98 2.43 -7.75 23.64
CA ILE A 98 2.15 -6.74 24.68
C ILE A 98 1.21 -5.69 24.10
N LEU A 99 0.14 -5.37 24.84
CA LEU A 99 -0.82 -4.35 24.46
C LEU A 99 -0.88 -3.26 25.55
N ALA A 100 -0.37 -2.07 25.24
CA ALA A 100 -0.36 -0.93 26.17
C ALA A 100 -1.79 -0.45 26.51
N PRO A 101 -2.00 0.26 27.63
CA PRO A 101 -3.30 0.83 27.97
C PRO A 101 -3.82 1.72 26.85
N GLY A 102 -5.08 1.55 26.46
CA GLY A 102 -5.72 2.32 25.41
C GLY A 102 -5.27 1.98 23.99
N ALA A 103 -4.23 1.16 23.80
CA ALA A 103 -3.75 0.77 22.49
C ALA A 103 -4.76 -0.12 21.77
N THR A 104 -4.87 0.10 20.45
CA THR A 104 -5.69 -0.72 19.55
C THR A 104 -4.75 -1.48 18.60
N VAL A 105 -5.03 -2.75 18.37
CA VAL A 105 -4.31 -3.59 17.41
C VAL A 105 -5.29 -4.29 16.49
N THR A 106 -4.90 -4.49 15.24
CA THR A 106 -5.67 -5.27 14.26
C THR A 106 -5.09 -6.68 14.20
N VAL A 107 -5.93 -7.67 14.43
CA VAL A 107 -5.58 -9.09 14.39
C VAL A 107 -6.18 -9.70 13.13
N PRO A 108 -5.37 -10.03 12.12
CA PRO A 108 -5.84 -10.67 10.90
C PRO A 108 -5.96 -12.18 11.11
N PHE A 109 -7.01 -12.77 10.52
CA PHE A 109 -7.14 -14.23 10.35
C PHE A 109 -7.98 -14.52 9.12
N ARG A 110 -8.00 -15.78 8.68
CA ARG A 110 -8.74 -16.23 7.51
C ARG A 110 -9.75 -17.28 7.86
N LEU A 111 -10.85 -17.26 7.12
CA LEU A 111 -11.85 -18.32 7.09
C LEU A 111 -11.86 -18.96 5.70
N VAL A 112 -11.90 -20.28 5.67
CA VAL A 112 -12.14 -21.04 4.44
C VAL A 112 -13.44 -21.77 4.60
N THR A 113 -14.36 -21.58 3.65
CA THR A 113 -15.59 -22.34 3.52
C THR A 113 -15.32 -23.54 2.62
N ILE A 114 -15.68 -24.77 3.03
CA ILE A 114 -15.33 -26.00 2.31
C ILE A 114 -16.48 -26.50 1.43
N GLU A 115 -17.69 -26.04 1.68
CA GLU A 115 -18.89 -26.38 0.91
C GLU A 115 -19.84 -25.18 0.89
N ARG A 116 -20.75 -25.14 -0.09
CA ARG A 116 -21.85 -24.18 -0.16
C ARG A 116 -22.52 -24.05 1.20
N LEU A 117 -22.26 -22.96 1.88
CA LEU A 117 -22.93 -22.63 3.13
C LEU A 117 -24.38 -22.22 2.84
N MET A 118 -25.24 -23.21 2.73
CA MET A 118 -26.67 -23.03 2.84
C MET A 118 -27.05 -23.06 4.33
N THR A 119 -26.77 -21.97 5.04
CA THR A 119 -27.31 -21.81 6.39
C THR A 119 -28.69 -21.16 6.28
N VAL A 120 -29.63 -21.65 7.05
CA VAL A 120 -31.04 -21.17 7.05
C VAL A 120 -31.12 -19.67 7.44
N GLU A 121 -30.10 -19.12 8.05
CA GLU A 121 -30.04 -17.73 8.52
C GLU A 121 -28.95 -16.88 7.83
N GLY A 122 -28.16 -17.45 6.92
CA GLY A 122 -27.10 -16.70 6.21
C GLY A 122 -25.97 -16.17 7.11
N VAL A 123 -25.81 -16.68 8.32
CA VAL A 123 -24.83 -16.25 9.30
C VAL A 123 -23.84 -17.36 9.60
N VAL A 124 -22.55 -17.07 9.52
CA VAL A 124 -21.45 -17.96 9.92
C VAL A 124 -21.05 -17.64 11.35
N PRO A 125 -21.24 -18.57 12.32
CA PRO A 125 -20.82 -18.33 13.68
C PRO A 125 -19.30 -18.42 13.83
N VAL A 126 -18.69 -17.33 14.24
CA VAL A 126 -17.26 -17.24 14.59
C VAL A 126 -17.16 -16.84 16.05
N ARG A 127 -16.46 -17.63 16.86
CA ARG A 127 -16.25 -17.33 18.29
C ARG A 127 -14.85 -16.79 18.51
N VAL A 128 -14.76 -15.74 19.31
CA VAL A 128 -13.47 -15.10 19.65
C VAL A 128 -13.37 -15.02 21.17
N ALA A 129 -12.25 -15.46 21.72
CA ALA A 129 -11.91 -15.30 23.11
C ALA A 129 -10.52 -14.67 23.26
N PHE A 130 -10.26 -13.99 24.36
CA PHE A 130 -8.99 -13.31 24.61
C PHE A 130 -8.30 -13.95 25.81
N ALA A 131 -6.98 -14.17 25.67
CA ALA A 131 -6.12 -14.62 26.75
C ALA A 131 -5.01 -13.59 26.96
N ALA A 132 -4.69 -13.30 28.22
CA ALA A 132 -3.54 -12.47 28.61
C ALA A 132 -2.88 -13.06 29.86
N ARG A 133 -1.58 -12.79 30.03
CA ARG A 133 -0.83 -13.28 31.20
C ARG A 133 -1.46 -12.73 32.50
N ARG A 134 -1.75 -13.61 33.46
CA ARG A 134 -2.39 -13.31 34.75
C ARG A 134 -3.86 -12.86 34.67
N HIS A 135 -4.49 -13.03 33.50
CA HIS A 135 -5.93 -12.84 33.35
C HIS A 135 -6.55 -14.17 32.90
N PRO A 136 -7.73 -14.53 33.38
CA PRO A 136 -8.47 -15.68 32.84
C PRO A 136 -8.79 -15.41 31.37
N THR A 137 -8.91 -16.48 30.58
CA THR A 137 -9.42 -16.36 29.21
C THR A 137 -10.85 -15.84 29.26
N THR A 138 -11.15 -14.82 28.46
CA THR A 138 -12.51 -14.26 28.43
C THR A 138 -13.51 -15.30 27.92
N PRO A 139 -14.79 -15.20 28.31
CA PRO A 139 -15.82 -15.98 27.66
C PRO A 139 -15.82 -15.75 26.14
N PRO A 140 -16.11 -16.78 25.33
CA PRO A 140 -16.15 -16.61 23.89
C PRO A 140 -17.28 -15.69 23.45
N ILE A 141 -16.96 -14.72 22.59
CA ILE A 141 -17.87 -13.76 21.99
C ILE A 141 -18.23 -14.29 20.61
N ASP A 142 -19.52 -14.45 20.31
CA ASP A 142 -19.97 -14.87 19.00
C ASP A 142 -20.00 -13.69 18.02
N LEU A 143 -19.21 -13.79 16.94
CA LEU A 143 -19.23 -12.89 15.81
C LEU A 143 -20.09 -13.54 14.72
N GLY A 144 -21.27 -12.97 14.46
CA GLY A 144 -22.08 -13.39 13.30
C GLY A 144 -21.53 -12.77 12.01
N LEU A 145 -21.13 -13.58 11.02
CA LEU A 145 -20.69 -13.12 9.70
C LEU A 145 -21.77 -13.48 8.66
N THR A 146 -22.17 -12.53 7.81
CA THR A 146 -23.21 -12.73 6.80
C THR A 146 -22.62 -13.33 5.51
N VAL A 147 -23.35 -14.26 4.86
CA VAL A 147 -22.95 -14.88 3.60
C VAL A 147 -23.68 -14.21 2.42
N ALA A 148 -23.00 -14.03 1.29
CA ALA A 148 -23.58 -13.43 0.08
C ALA A 148 -24.76 -14.29 -0.45
N GLY A 149 -25.87 -13.64 -0.80
CA GLY A 149 -27.07 -14.31 -1.34
C GLY A 149 -28.06 -14.77 -0.29
N ALA A 150 -27.81 -14.60 1.02
CA ALA A 150 -28.79 -14.77 2.06
C ALA A 150 -29.72 -13.54 2.13
N PRO A 151 -31.02 -13.70 2.44
CA PRO A 151 -31.88 -12.55 2.64
C PRO A 151 -31.39 -11.69 3.78
N ALA A 152 -31.22 -10.39 3.52
CA ALA A 152 -30.77 -9.45 4.55
C ALA A 152 -31.77 -9.40 5.71
N PRO A 153 -31.32 -9.45 6.97
CA PRO A 153 -32.20 -9.17 8.10
C PRO A 153 -32.78 -7.76 7.94
N ILE A 154 -34.08 -7.60 8.09
CA ILE A 154 -34.76 -6.30 8.05
C ILE A 154 -34.31 -5.49 9.27
N VAL A 155 -33.42 -4.54 9.05
CA VAL A 155 -33.01 -3.57 10.07
C VAL A 155 -33.62 -2.22 9.71
N ALA A 156 -34.36 -1.63 10.66
CA ALA A 156 -34.91 -0.31 10.50
C ALA A 156 -33.81 0.72 10.22
N GLU A 157 -33.96 1.48 9.13
CA GLU A 157 -33.02 2.50 8.71
C GLU A 157 -33.01 3.68 9.69
N GLY A 158 -31.87 3.88 10.35
CA GLY A 158 -31.52 5.19 10.94
C GLY A 158 -30.86 6.08 9.86
N PRO A 159 -30.89 7.40 10.02
CA PRO A 159 -30.45 8.33 8.98
C PRO A 159 -28.95 8.12 8.63
N ARG A 160 -28.70 7.85 7.36
CA ARG A 160 -27.36 7.73 6.78
C ARG A 160 -26.69 9.11 6.76
N GLY A 161 -25.60 9.28 7.48
CA GLY A 161 -24.63 10.31 7.13
C GLY A 161 -24.04 9.98 5.76
N PRO A 162 -23.61 11.00 4.96
CA PRO A 162 -23.18 10.76 3.60
C PRO A 162 -21.97 9.81 3.57
N ALA A 163 -22.19 8.61 3.02
CA ALA A 163 -21.09 7.79 2.54
C ALA A 163 -20.40 8.58 1.42
N ILE A 164 -19.09 8.82 1.55
CA ILE A 164 -18.29 9.32 0.44
C ILE A 164 -18.19 8.14 -0.55
N PRO A 165 -18.88 8.19 -1.69
CA PRO A 165 -18.72 7.15 -2.70
C PRO A 165 -17.31 7.30 -3.25
N LEU A 166 -16.55 6.20 -3.28
CA LEU A 166 -15.45 6.06 -4.24
C LEU A 166 -16.12 6.01 -5.63
N ALA A 167 -16.41 7.17 -6.17
CA ALA A 167 -16.82 7.29 -7.56
C ALA A 167 -15.71 6.73 -8.45
N PRO A 168 -16.04 6.06 -9.58
CA PRO A 168 -15.05 5.80 -10.60
C PRO A 168 -14.37 7.14 -10.89
N VAL A 169 -13.04 7.18 -10.79
CA VAL A 169 -12.25 8.39 -11.00
C VAL A 169 -12.47 8.80 -12.45
N ALA A 170 -13.48 9.62 -12.69
CA ALA A 170 -13.58 10.34 -13.93
C ALA A 170 -12.24 11.07 -14.10
N ALA A 171 -11.66 11.01 -15.28
CA ALA A 171 -10.48 11.78 -15.64
C ALA A 171 -10.78 13.24 -15.30
N GLY A 172 -10.45 13.65 -14.07
CA GLY A 172 -10.76 14.95 -13.55
C GLY A 172 -9.91 15.98 -14.26
N GLY A 173 -10.42 17.18 -14.43
CA GLY A 173 -9.69 18.31 -15.01
C GLY A 173 -8.31 18.51 -14.36
N PRO A 174 -7.44 19.34 -14.97
CA PRO A 174 -6.06 19.51 -14.55
C PRO A 174 -5.97 19.88 -13.07
N THR A 175 -5.12 19.14 -12.35
CA THR A 175 -4.79 19.40 -10.94
C THR A 175 -3.94 20.66 -10.84
N ASP A 176 -3.73 21.17 -9.62
CA ASP A 176 -2.89 22.32 -9.37
C ASP A 176 -1.43 22.10 -9.87
N LEU A 177 -0.92 20.89 -9.75
CA LEU A 177 0.39 20.50 -10.27
C LEU A 177 0.53 20.57 -11.79
N MET A 178 -0.57 20.60 -12.53
CA MET A 178 -0.56 20.70 -13.99
C MET A 178 -0.79 22.13 -14.51
N ARG A 179 -1.17 23.06 -13.62
CA ARG A 179 -1.42 24.45 -13.99
C ARG A 179 -0.17 25.29 -13.82
N GLY A 180 0.17 26.07 -14.85
CA GLY A 180 1.27 27.03 -14.75
C GLY A 180 2.65 26.42 -14.52
N VAL A 181 2.88 25.14 -14.86
CA VAL A 181 4.19 24.49 -14.71
C VAL A 181 5.24 25.33 -15.42
N PRO A 182 6.28 25.83 -14.72
CA PRO A 182 7.31 26.66 -15.33
C PRO A 182 8.15 25.86 -16.33
N ARG A 183 8.81 26.56 -17.23
CA ARG A 183 9.88 25.99 -18.07
C ARG A 183 11.22 26.39 -17.47
N SER A 184 12.05 25.43 -17.13
CA SER A 184 13.38 25.69 -16.57
C SER A 184 14.39 26.28 -17.56
N GLY A 185 14.07 26.19 -18.85
CA GLY A 185 15.05 26.53 -19.90
C GLY A 185 16.11 25.43 -20.16
N MET A 186 16.10 24.35 -19.38
CA MET A 186 17.00 23.20 -19.59
C MET A 186 16.66 22.46 -20.88
N ASP A 187 17.67 22.04 -21.62
CA ASP A 187 17.56 21.08 -22.74
C ASP A 187 18.50 19.91 -22.49
N ARG A 188 17.93 18.72 -22.27
CA ARG A 188 18.67 17.46 -22.08
C ARG A 188 18.38 16.51 -23.24
N PRO A 189 19.06 16.72 -24.40
CA PRO A 189 18.74 16.01 -25.64
C PRO A 189 18.92 14.50 -25.55
N ASP A 190 19.83 14.04 -24.69
CA ASP A 190 20.17 12.63 -24.52
C ASP A 190 19.57 12.02 -23.25
N ALA A 191 18.81 12.78 -22.46
CA ALA A 191 18.11 12.24 -21.31
C ALA A 191 16.86 11.47 -21.75
N ILE A 192 16.54 10.40 -21.03
CA ILE A 192 15.42 9.51 -21.31
C ILE A 192 14.59 9.37 -20.04
N ALA A 193 13.27 9.47 -20.18
CA ALA A 193 12.34 9.19 -19.10
C ALA A 193 11.46 7.98 -19.41
N VAL A 194 11.24 7.11 -18.41
CA VAL A 194 10.22 6.07 -18.41
C VAL A 194 9.24 6.41 -17.31
N ILE A 195 7.97 6.62 -17.65
CA ILE A 195 6.92 7.05 -16.72
C ILE A 195 5.78 6.05 -16.78
N ILE A 196 5.51 5.40 -15.65
CA ILE A 196 4.53 4.34 -15.51
C ILE A 196 3.49 4.73 -14.48
N GLY A 197 2.20 4.63 -14.86
CA GLY A 197 1.07 4.82 -13.97
C GLY A 197 0.11 3.64 -14.05
N ASN A 198 0.07 2.82 -13.01
CA ASN A 198 -0.77 1.63 -12.93
C ASN A 198 -2.00 1.90 -12.07
N THR A 199 -3.15 2.05 -12.70
CA THR A 199 -4.42 2.39 -12.05
C THR A 199 -5.32 1.18 -11.89
N THR A 200 -5.52 0.39 -12.96
CA THR A 200 -6.56 -0.66 -13.02
C THR A 200 -5.92 -2.04 -13.01
N TYR A 201 -6.04 -2.72 -11.90
CA TYR A 201 -5.47 -4.05 -11.70
C TYR A 201 -6.50 -5.15 -11.91
N ARG A 202 -6.09 -6.30 -12.46
CA ARG A 202 -6.98 -7.46 -12.66
C ARG A 202 -7.32 -8.19 -11.36
N ARG A 203 -6.35 -8.22 -10.40
CA ARG A 203 -6.43 -9.02 -9.17
C ARG A 203 -6.05 -8.24 -7.91
N ALA A 204 -6.03 -6.92 -8.00
CA ALA A 204 -5.76 -6.04 -6.87
C ALA A 204 -6.69 -4.82 -6.93
N PRO A 205 -6.90 -4.11 -5.82
CA PRO A 205 -7.65 -2.86 -5.82
C PRO A 205 -7.00 -1.82 -6.74
N ALA A 206 -7.82 -0.94 -7.31
CA ALA A 206 -7.33 0.14 -8.14
C ALA A 206 -6.47 1.13 -7.32
N VAL A 207 -5.45 1.72 -7.96
CA VAL A 207 -4.68 2.87 -7.42
C VAL A 207 -5.26 4.16 -7.99
N ALA A 208 -6.03 4.87 -7.19
CA ALA A 208 -6.93 5.92 -7.66
C ALA A 208 -6.29 7.04 -8.49
N TYR A 209 -5.02 7.37 -8.24
CA TYR A 209 -4.41 8.58 -8.83
C TYR A 209 -3.15 8.31 -9.65
N ALA A 210 -2.76 7.07 -9.89
CA ALA A 210 -1.54 6.72 -10.62
C ALA A 210 -1.50 7.29 -12.04
N ALA A 211 -2.65 7.36 -12.73
CA ALA A 211 -2.74 8.00 -14.04
C ALA A 211 -2.50 9.52 -13.98
N ASN A 212 -3.02 10.18 -12.94
CA ASN A 212 -2.78 11.61 -12.72
C ASN A 212 -1.29 11.87 -12.42
N ASP A 213 -0.70 11.01 -11.60
CA ASP A 213 0.72 11.09 -11.24
C ASP A 213 1.61 10.97 -12.46
N ALA A 214 1.36 9.99 -13.33
CA ALA A 214 2.09 9.79 -14.57
C ALA A 214 1.91 10.97 -15.53
N ALA A 215 0.69 11.52 -15.66
CA ALA A 215 0.42 12.68 -16.51
C ALA A 215 1.14 13.93 -16.00
N ALA A 216 1.10 14.20 -14.70
CA ALA A 216 1.80 15.33 -14.10
C ALA A 216 3.32 15.16 -14.21
N MET A 217 3.85 13.96 -13.92
CA MET A 217 5.28 13.67 -14.04
C MET A 217 5.78 13.87 -15.48
N ARG A 218 5.03 13.40 -16.48
CA ARG A 218 5.36 13.63 -17.89
C ARG A 218 5.51 15.12 -18.21
N LEU A 219 4.57 15.94 -17.75
CA LEU A 219 4.61 17.40 -17.97
C LEU A 219 5.83 18.04 -17.31
N HIS A 220 6.19 17.60 -16.10
CA HIS A 220 7.36 18.09 -15.38
C HIS A 220 8.66 17.59 -16.00
N ALA A 221 8.70 16.35 -16.48
CA ALA A 221 9.85 15.81 -17.20
C ALA A 221 10.15 16.66 -18.46
N GLU A 222 9.12 17.06 -19.21
CA GLU A 222 9.28 17.91 -20.37
C GLU A 222 9.67 19.34 -19.99
N ARG A 223 8.93 19.98 -19.09
CA ARG A 223 9.04 21.42 -18.86
C ARG A 223 10.14 21.80 -17.87
N ILE A 224 10.34 21.01 -16.85
CA ILE A 224 11.28 21.32 -15.76
C ILE A 224 12.57 20.53 -15.92
N LEU A 225 12.49 19.20 -16.14
CA LEU A 225 13.70 18.41 -16.32
C LEU A 225 14.32 18.58 -17.72
N GLY A 226 13.64 19.23 -18.66
CA GLY A 226 14.17 19.49 -20.00
C GLY A 226 14.35 18.26 -20.88
N ILE A 227 13.62 17.18 -20.57
CA ILE A 227 13.66 15.95 -21.36
C ILE A 227 12.79 16.12 -22.60
N ARG A 228 13.35 15.87 -23.78
CA ARG A 228 12.61 16.03 -25.03
C ARG A 228 11.41 15.10 -25.11
N PRO A 229 10.23 15.54 -25.62
CA PRO A 229 9.02 14.72 -25.66
C PRO A 229 9.19 13.36 -26.32
N GLY A 230 10.05 13.26 -27.35
CA GLY A 230 10.38 12.01 -28.04
C GLY A 230 11.18 11.00 -27.20
N ASN A 231 11.81 11.47 -26.12
CA ASN A 231 12.59 10.65 -25.19
C ASN A 231 11.79 10.29 -23.91
N ILE A 232 10.49 10.62 -23.86
CA ILE A 232 9.62 10.31 -22.73
C ILE A 232 8.73 9.13 -23.11
N LEU A 233 9.02 7.96 -22.56
CA LEU A 233 8.22 6.75 -22.69
C LEU A 233 7.17 6.75 -21.57
N THR A 234 5.90 6.82 -21.92
CA THR A 234 4.79 6.76 -20.96
C THR A 234 4.00 5.47 -21.16
N VAL A 235 3.79 4.72 -20.07
CA VAL A 235 3.01 3.49 -20.08
C VAL A 235 1.91 3.59 -19.02
N ALA A 236 0.67 3.46 -19.45
CA ALA A 236 -0.49 3.36 -18.58
C ALA A 236 -0.85 1.88 -18.40
N ASP A 237 -1.16 1.49 -17.17
CA ASP A 237 -1.58 0.13 -16.84
C ASP A 237 -0.63 -0.94 -17.39
N ALA A 238 0.66 -0.80 -17.06
CA ALA A 238 1.73 -1.68 -17.53
C ALA A 238 1.53 -3.12 -17.08
N THR A 239 1.57 -4.06 -18.02
CA THR A 239 1.62 -5.50 -17.77
C THR A 239 3.04 -5.95 -17.41
N LEU A 240 3.21 -7.21 -16.95
CA LEU A 240 4.54 -7.78 -16.72
C LEU A 240 5.36 -7.80 -18.02
N SER A 241 4.72 -8.07 -19.14
CA SER A 241 5.37 -8.04 -20.46
C SER A 241 5.89 -6.64 -20.82
N ASP A 242 5.11 -5.59 -20.48
CA ASP A 242 5.54 -4.20 -20.70
C ASP A 242 6.73 -3.84 -19.82
N LEU A 243 6.69 -4.20 -18.53
CA LEU A 243 7.80 -3.94 -17.60
C LEU A 243 9.08 -4.67 -18.02
N LYS A 244 9.00 -5.95 -18.40
CA LYS A 244 10.14 -6.72 -18.89
C LYS A 244 10.61 -6.23 -20.26
N GLY A 245 9.69 -5.86 -21.12
CA GLY A 245 10.00 -5.27 -22.43
C GLY A 245 10.75 -3.94 -22.34
N LEU A 246 10.50 -3.16 -21.30
CA LEU A 246 11.18 -1.88 -21.02
C LEU A 246 12.55 -2.09 -20.35
N PHE A 247 12.57 -2.84 -19.26
CA PHE A 247 13.71 -2.91 -18.35
C PHE A 247 14.53 -4.20 -18.47
N GLY A 248 14.00 -5.23 -19.15
CA GLY A 248 14.55 -6.58 -19.11
C GLY A 248 14.10 -7.35 -17.87
N ASP A 249 14.61 -8.58 -17.77
CA ASP A 249 14.48 -9.39 -16.56
C ASP A 249 15.85 -9.91 -16.10
N ARG A 250 15.87 -10.85 -15.15
CA ARG A 250 17.14 -11.40 -14.60
C ARG A 250 17.98 -12.12 -15.64
N ASP A 251 17.32 -12.89 -16.51
CA ASP A 251 17.98 -13.77 -17.49
C ASP A 251 18.19 -13.06 -18.84
N ALA A 252 17.42 -12.00 -19.09
CA ALA A 252 17.51 -11.15 -20.28
C ALA A 252 17.50 -9.66 -19.88
N PRO A 253 18.64 -9.10 -19.46
CA PRO A 253 18.71 -7.72 -18.95
C PRO A 253 18.68 -6.65 -20.06
N THR A 254 18.23 -7.01 -21.25
CA THR A 254 18.23 -6.17 -22.46
C THR A 254 16.83 -5.70 -22.83
N GLY A 255 16.21 -4.88 -21.98
CA GLY A 255 14.96 -4.20 -22.32
C GLY A 255 15.17 -3.02 -23.28
N ARG A 256 14.07 -2.54 -23.89
CA ARG A 256 14.05 -1.43 -24.85
C ARG A 256 14.79 -0.18 -24.37
N LEU A 257 14.81 0.09 -23.07
CA LEU A 257 15.51 1.24 -22.50
C LEU A 257 17.00 1.20 -22.82
N ARG A 258 17.60 0.01 -22.84
CA ARG A 258 19.03 -0.16 -23.18
C ARG A 258 19.37 0.32 -24.58
N ASP A 259 18.47 0.11 -25.54
CA ASP A 259 18.70 0.51 -26.93
C ASP A 259 18.67 2.03 -27.13
N LEU A 260 18.08 2.76 -26.17
CA LEU A 260 17.93 4.21 -26.21
C LEU A 260 19.04 4.95 -25.45
N VAL A 261 19.69 4.28 -24.50
CA VAL A 261 20.70 4.87 -23.63
C VAL A 261 22.05 4.94 -24.33
N LYS A 262 22.68 6.11 -24.31
CA LYS A 262 24.08 6.32 -24.67
C LYS A 262 24.94 6.22 -23.43
N PRO A 263 25.74 5.14 -23.24
CA PRO A 263 26.57 4.98 -22.05
C PRO A 263 27.48 6.18 -21.78
N GLY A 264 27.55 6.58 -20.52
CA GLY A 264 28.34 7.75 -20.06
C GLY A 264 27.77 9.12 -20.45
N VAL A 265 26.69 9.17 -21.24
CA VAL A 265 26.10 10.42 -21.77
C VAL A 265 24.66 10.61 -21.30
N SER A 266 23.80 9.60 -21.50
CA SER A 266 22.38 9.69 -21.18
C SER A 266 22.15 9.73 -19.67
N GLU A 267 21.31 10.66 -19.22
CA GLU A 267 20.66 10.60 -17.91
C GLU A 267 19.35 9.82 -18.05
N VAL A 268 19.06 8.90 -17.12
CA VAL A 268 17.85 8.08 -17.15
C VAL A 268 16.98 8.46 -15.97
N PHE A 269 15.70 8.72 -16.24
CA PHE A 269 14.69 9.02 -15.23
C PHE A 269 13.59 7.95 -15.27
N VAL A 270 13.34 7.26 -14.18
CA VAL A 270 12.30 6.25 -14.06
C VAL A 270 11.31 6.70 -12.98
N PHE A 271 10.04 6.78 -13.34
CA PHE A 271 8.95 7.06 -12.44
C PHE A 271 7.93 5.92 -12.49
N TYR A 272 7.51 5.47 -11.32
CA TYR A 272 6.45 4.49 -11.18
C TYR A 272 5.46 4.94 -10.10
N SER A 273 4.18 4.98 -10.43
CA SER A 273 3.06 5.12 -9.48
C SER A 273 2.15 3.90 -9.63
N GLY A 274 1.93 3.18 -8.53
CA GLY A 274 1.18 1.93 -8.55
C GLY A 274 1.42 1.07 -7.32
N HIS A 275 0.98 -0.20 -7.37
CA HIS A 275 1.23 -1.14 -6.29
C HIS A 275 2.67 -1.64 -6.29
N GLY A 276 3.25 -1.68 -5.10
CA GLY A 276 4.40 -2.49 -4.76
C GLY A 276 4.01 -3.60 -3.79
N ALA A 277 4.73 -4.69 -3.78
CA ALA A 277 4.46 -5.81 -2.90
C ALA A 277 5.76 -6.42 -2.36
N PRO A 278 5.79 -6.82 -1.06
CA PRO A 278 6.90 -7.57 -0.49
C PRO A 278 6.68 -9.06 -0.66
N ASP A 279 7.71 -9.82 -1.00
CA ASP A 279 7.75 -11.25 -0.76
C ASP A 279 8.52 -11.52 0.54
N VAL A 280 7.78 -11.84 1.58
CA VAL A 280 8.35 -12.09 2.92
C VAL A 280 9.24 -13.32 2.98
N THR A 281 9.05 -14.29 2.07
CA THR A 281 9.83 -15.52 2.02
C THR A 281 11.22 -15.26 1.48
N SER A 282 11.31 -14.49 0.40
CA SER A 282 12.58 -14.13 -0.25
C SER A 282 13.17 -12.81 0.25
N ASN A 283 12.45 -12.06 1.12
CA ASN A 283 12.78 -10.70 1.56
C ASN A 283 13.03 -9.73 0.40
N ARG A 284 12.19 -9.81 -0.65
CA ARG A 284 12.31 -9.02 -1.88
C ARG A 284 11.10 -8.12 -2.09
N ALA A 285 11.36 -6.93 -2.63
CA ALA A 285 10.33 -6.00 -3.10
C ALA A 285 10.04 -6.22 -4.59
N TYR A 286 8.78 -6.05 -4.98
CA TYR A 286 8.33 -6.19 -6.36
C TYR A 286 7.49 -4.99 -6.78
N LEU A 287 7.68 -4.52 -8.02
CA LEU A 287 6.70 -3.68 -8.70
C LEU A 287 5.61 -4.58 -9.27
N MET A 288 4.37 -4.27 -8.93
CA MET A 288 3.23 -5.08 -9.34
C MET A 288 2.66 -4.57 -10.67
N PRO A 289 2.72 -5.34 -11.75
CA PRO A 289 2.05 -4.99 -13.00
C PRO A 289 0.53 -5.18 -12.87
N VAL A 290 -0.26 -4.62 -13.78
CA VAL A 290 -1.73 -4.68 -13.69
C VAL A 290 -2.31 -6.07 -13.86
N ASP A 291 -1.57 -6.99 -14.47
CA ASP A 291 -1.91 -8.41 -14.62
C ASP A 291 -1.26 -9.31 -13.54
N GLY A 292 -0.54 -8.69 -12.56
CA GLY A 292 0.15 -9.39 -11.51
C GLY A 292 -0.80 -10.08 -10.52
N ASP A 293 -0.26 -11.11 -9.87
CA ASP A 293 -0.92 -11.89 -8.82
C ASP A 293 -0.09 -11.77 -7.53
N ALA A 294 -0.63 -11.11 -6.53
CA ALA A 294 0.06 -10.87 -5.27
C ALA A 294 0.44 -12.15 -4.50
N ASP A 295 -0.27 -13.26 -4.74
CA ASP A 295 0.06 -14.55 -4.14
C ASP A 295 1.20 -15.28 -4.90
N ARG A 296 1.62 -14.77 -6.07
CA ARG A 296 2.63 -15.36 -6.96
C ARG A 296 3.61 -14.33 -7.51
N LEU A 297 4.09 -13.42 -6.64
CA LEU A 297 4.93 -12.29 -7.03
C LEU A 297 6.18 -12.70 -7.81
N ALA A 298 6.85 -13.75 -7.40
CA ALA A 298 8.07 -14.22 -8.08
C ALA A 298 7.85 -14.60 -9.55
N LEU A 299 6.62 -14.94 -9.95
CA LEU A 299 6.25 -15.32 -11.32
C LEU A 299 5.58 -14.18 -12.09
N THR A 300 4.91 -13.26 -11.37
CA THR A 300 3.95 -12.33 -11.99
C THR A 300 4.27 -10.86 -11.76
N ALA A 301 5.38 -10.54 -11.08
CA ALA A 301 5.80 -9.19 -10.79
C ALA A 301 7.28 -8.97 -11.10
N LEU A 302 7.70 -7.71 -11.26
CA LEU A 302 9.09 -7.36 -11.51
C LEU A 302 9.82 -7.12 -10.17
N PRO A 303 10.85 -7.91 -9.84
CA PRO A 303 11.65 -7.66 -8.64
C PRO A 303 12.39 -6.32 -8.74
N VAL A 304 12.33 -5.53 -7.68
CA VAL A 304 12.96 -4.19 -7.64
C VAL A 304 14.49 -4.27 -7.70
N ASP A 305 15.08 -5.33 -7.14
CA ASP A 305 16.52 -5.56 -7.25
C ASP A 305 16.96 -5.84 -8.70
N VAL A 306 16.16 -6.59 -9.48
CA VAL A 306 16.41 -6.82 -10.91
C VAL A 306 16.28 -5.52 -11.71
N LEU A 307 15.26 -4.70 -11.39
CA LEU A 307 15.14 -3.37 -12.00
C LEU A 307 16.40 -2.55 -11.77
N TYR A 308 16.89 -2.49 -10.52
CA TYR A 308 18.09 -1.71 -10.19
C TYR A 308 19.36 -2.28 -10.86
N ASP A 309 19.53 -3.61 -10.86
CA ASP A 309 20.66 -4.25 -11.53
C ASP A 309 20.69 -3.95 -13.04
N ASN A 310 19.52 -4.02 -13.70
CA ASN A 310 19.40 -3.74 -15.13
C ASN A 310 19.59 -2.25 -15.45
N LEU A 311 19.09 -1.35 -14.60
CA LEU A 311 19.34 0.08 -14.73
C LEU A 311 20.82 0.44 -14.54
N ALA A 312 21.49 -0.17 -13.58
CA ALA A 312 22.93 0.02 -13.35
C ALA A 312 23.75 -0.48 -14.57
N ALA A 313 23.33 -1.60 -15.19
CA ALA A 313 23.99 -2.16 -16.37
C ALA A 313 23.83 -1.32 -17.65
N LEU A 314 22.99 -0.27 -17.66
CA LEU A 314 22.88 0.67 -18.78
C LEU A 314 24.14 1.52 -18.96
N GLY A 315 24.93 1.70 -17.91
CA GLY A 315 26.09 2.60 -17.93
C GLY A 315 25.71 4.07 -18.17
N ALA A 316 24.51 4.48 -17.78
CA ALA A 316 24.06 5.86 -17.90
C ALA A 316 24.93 6.84 -17.09
N ALA A 317 25.00 8.10 -17.51
CA ALA A 317 25.72 9.15 -16.77
C ALA A 317 25.13 9.39 -15.38
N HIS A 318 23.81 9.25 -15.22
CA HIS A 318 23.12 9.25 -13.95
C HIS A 318 21.76 8.57 -14.08
N VAL A 319 21.30 7.90 -13.02
CA VAL A 319 19.97 7.28 -12.99
C VAL A 319 19.17 7.87 -11.85
N THR A 320 17.97 8.37 -12.12
CA THR A 320 17.00 8.79 -11.09
C THR A 320 15.81 7.86 -11.11
N VAL A 321 15.47 7.27 -9.96
CA VAL A 321 14.31 6.38 -9.81
C VAL A 321 13.38 6.94 -8.74
N VAL A 322 12.12 7.14 -9.08
CA VAL A 322 11.08 7.60 -8.15
C VAL A 322 9.96 6.56 -8.11
N LEU A 323 9.77 5.93 -6.97
CA LEU A 323 8.76 4.88 -6.76
C LEU A 323 7.69 5.36 -5.78
N ASP A 324 6.54 5.79 -6.30
CA ASP A 324 5.35 6.06 -5.49
C ASP A 324 4.53 4.77 -5.35
N ALA A 325 5.06 3.88 -4.52
CA ALA A 325 4.53 2.55 -4.27
C ALA A 325 4.73 2.13 -2.82
N CYS A 326 3.80 1.30 -2.31
CA CYS A 326 3.91 0.69 -0.99
C CYS A 326 4.61 -0.68 -1.12
N PHE A 327 5.65 -0.89 -0.32
CA PHE A 327 6.26 -2.23 -0.18
C PHE A 327 5.91 -2.89 1.15
N SER A 328 4.80 -2.50 1.76
CA SER A 328 4.28 -3.07 3.02
C SER A 328 3.30 -4.21 2.80
N GLY A 329 2.96 -4.55 1.55
CA GLY A 329 1.94 -5.55 1.23
C GLY A 329 0.51 -5.10 1.46
N ALA A 330 0.29 -3.79 1.66
CA ALA A 330 -1.04 -3.21 1.79
C ALA A 330 -1.20 -2.00 0.88
N THR A 331 -2.43 -1.71 0.47
CA THR A 331 -2.77 -0.52 -0.31
C THR A 331 -2.73 0.72 0.56
N GLY A 332 -2.67 1.90 -0.05
CA GLY A 332 -2.82 3.17 0.64
C GLY A 332 -4.14 3.29 1.42
N SER A 333 -5.23 2.61 1.02
CA SER A 333 -6.47 2.47 1.77
C SER A 333 -6.37 1.51 2.96
N GLY A 334 -5.24 0.82 3.12
CA GLY A 334 -5.02 -0.16 4.17
C GLY A 334 -5.55 -1.56 3.84
N GLU A 335 -5.94 -1.81 2.60
CA GLU A 335 -6.28 -3.15 2.12
C GLU A 335 -4.99 -3.95 1.87
N MET A 336 -4.97 -5.23 2.28
CA MET A 336 -3.81 -6.09 2.03
C MET A 336 -3.80 -6.55 0.58
N LEU A 337 -2.69 -6.29 -0.12
CA LEU A 337 -2.43 -6.82 -1.45
C LEU A 337 -2.08 -8.30 -1.39
N ILE A 338 -1.36 -8.68 -0.33
CA ILE A 338 -0.92 -10.05 -0.10
C ILE A 338 -1.73 -10.58 1.07
N ALA A 339 -2.57 -11.55 0.81
CA ALA A 339 -3.44 -12.15 1.81
C ALA A 339 -2.68 -12.80 2.99
N GLN A 340 -1.37 -13.05 2.87
CA GLN A 340 -0.53 -13.72 3.87
C GLN A 340 0.49 -12.82 4.57
N ALA A 341 0.65 -11.56 4.16
CA ALA A 341 1.60 -10.69 4.80
C ALA A 341 0.96 -10.01 6.03
N SER A 342 1.47 -10.30 7.21
CA SER A 342 1.62 -9.24 8.22
C SER A 342 2.36 -8.09 7.55
N PRO A 343 2.16 -6.82 7.93
CA PRO A 343 3.00 -5.73 7.44
C PRO A 343 4.45 -5.96 7.92
N ILE A 344 5.14 -6.89 7.27
CA ILE A 344 6.57 -7.12 7.42
C ILE A 344 7.19 -6.29 6.34
N GLY A 345 7.58 -5.06 6.71
CA GLY A 345 8.28 -4.20 5.79
C GLY A 345 9.60 -4.82 5.41
N ILE A 346 9.81 -4.92 4.11
CA ILE A 346 11.14 -5.14 3.60
C ILE A 346 11.91 -3.86 3.87
N ARG A 347 12.98 -3.97 4.62
CA ARG A 347 13.93 -2.86 4.74
C ARG A 347 14.64 -2.74 3.39
N VAL A 348 14.23 -1.79 2.56
CA VAL A 348 14.99 -1.44 1.36
C VAL A 348 16.32 -0.88 1.86
N THR A 349 17.39 -1.66 1.75
CA THR A 349 18.76 -1.19 1.99
C THR A 349 19.14 -0.23 0.88
N ASP A 350 20.00 0.75 1.18
CA ASP A 350 20.48 1.72 0.20
C ASP A 350 20.94 1.03 -1.09
N PRO A 351 20.23 1.21 -2.22
CA PRO A 351 20.58 0.55 -3.46
C PRO A 351 21.66 1.30 -4.25
N SER A 352 22.10 2.46 -3.81
CA SER A 352 23.02 3.34 -4.55
C SER A 352 24.38 2.67 -4.83
N ALA A 353 24.81 1.75 -3.95
CA ALA A 353 26.03 0.97 -4.16
C ALA A 353 26.02 0.15 -5.45
N ARG A 354 24.86 -0.27 -5.96
CA ARG A 354 24.72 -1.00 -7.23
C ARG A 354 25.11 -0.14 -8.44
N PHE A 355 25.01 1.17 -8.31
CA PHE A 355 25.26 2.15 -9.35
C PHE A 355 26.67 2.78 -9.24
N ALA A 356 27.52 2.30 -8.35
CA ALA A 356 28.85 2.88 -8.13
C ALA A 356 29.75 2.85 -9.38
N ALA A 357 29.55 1.84 -10.26
CA ALA A 357 30.27 1.73 -11.54
C ALA A 357 29.60 2.49 -12.70
N ALA A 358 28.39 3.04 -12.49
CA ALA A 358 27.55 3.65 -13.51
C ALA A 358 27.18 5.08 -13.05
N GLY A 359 28.04 6.06 -13.17
CA GLY A 359 27.71 7.50 -12.96
C GLY A 359 26.90 7.87 -11.70
N GLY A 360 26.52 6.90 -10.86
CA GLY A 360 25.70 7.09 -9.68
C GLY A 360 24.19 7.04 -9.91
N ALA A 361 23.42 7.01 -8.81
CA ALA A 361 21.97 7.06 -8.86
C ALA A 361 21.36 7.90 -7.74
N THR A 362 20.18 8.46 -8.01
CA THR A 362 19.25 9.03 -7.03
C THR A 362 18.01 8.15 -6.97
N ILE A 363 17.71 7.59 -5.80
CA ILE A 363 16.56 6.70 -5.63
C ILE A 363 15.66 7.25 -4.55
N ILE A 364 14.37 7.36 -4.87
CA ILE A 364 13.36 7.96 -4.01
C ILE A 364 12.21 6.99 -3.91
N THR A 365 11.82 6.63 -2.67
CA THR A 365 10.66 5.77 -2.40
C THR A 365 9.68 6.45 -1.47
N ALA A 366 8.39 6.09 -1.58
CA ALA A 366 7.31 6.78 -0.90
C ALA A 366 7.28 6.54 0.61
N ALA A 367 7.77 5.41 1.08
CA ALA A 367 7.64 5.02 2.47
C ALA A 367 8.77 4.09 2.93
N GLU A 368 9.05 4.10 4.22
CA GLU A 368 10.02 3.22 4.86
C GLU A 368 9.35 1.95 5.40
N GLY A 369 9.98 0.80 5.17
CA GLY A 369 9.64 -0.47 5.82
C GLY A 369 8.17 -0.84 5.72
N GLN A 370 7.47 -0.86 6.86
CA GLN A 370 6.05 -1.25 6.97
C GLN A 370 5.07 -0.12 6.71
N GLN A 371 5.55 1.08 6.44
CA GLN A 371 4.69 2.23 6.25
C GLN A 371 3.92 2.15 4.93
N LEU A 372 2.73 2.74 4.91
CA LEU A 372 1.87 2.81 3.74
C LEU A 372 2.10 4.12 2.99
N ALA A 373 2.31 4.06 1.69
CA ALA A 373 2.19 5.23 0.84
C ALA A 373 0.73 5.69 0.81
N SER A 374 0.54 6.99 0.92
CA SER A 374 -0.76 7.64 0.99
C SER A 374 -0.95 8.57 -0.20
N TRP A 375 -2.13 9.14 -0.32
CA TRP A 375 -2.45 10.11 -1.35
C TRP A 375 -2.97 11.42 -0.77
N HIS A 376 -2.94 12.47 -1.58
CA HIS A 376 -3.56 13.75 -1.31
C HIS A 376 -4.94 13.79 -1.97
N PRO A 377 -6.06 13.63 -1.23
CA PRO A 377 -7.39 13.46 -1.83
C PRO A 377 -7.83 14.66 -2.67
N GLU A 378 -7.59 15.88 -2.17
CA GLU A 378 -7.98 17.13 -2.84
C GLU A 378 -7.16 17.37 -4.11
N GLN A 379 -5.85 17.06 -4.08
CA GLN A 379 -4.96 17.24 -5.21
C GLN A 379 -4.97 16.04 -6.17
N ARG A 380 -5.55 14.93 -5.75
CA ARG A 380 -5.70 13.69 -6.55
C ARG A 380 -4.37 13.17 -7.10
N HIS A 381 -3.38 13.07 -6.20
CA HIS A 381 -2.03 12.55 -6.43
C HIS A 381 -1.59 11.65 -5.28
N GLY A 382 -0.65 10.76 -5.53
CA GLY A 382 0.14 10.13 -4.48
C GLY A 382 0.89 11.20 -3.66
N LEU A 383 1.07 10.99 -2.36
CA LEU A 383 1.73 12.00 -1.51
C LEU A 383 3.18 12.22 -1.90
N LEU A 384 3.91 11.15 -2.27
CA LEU A 384 5.28 11.31 -2.76
C LEU A 384 5.28 12.11 -4.05
N THR A 385 4.45 11.73 -5.01
CA THR A 385 4.35 12.43 -6.30
C THR A 385 4.02 13.90 -6.10
N TYR A 386 3.03 14.21 -5.26
CA TYR A 386 2.64 15.58 -4.98
C TYR A 386 3.80 16.40 -4.41
N GLN A 387 4.46 15.92 -3.37
CA GLN A 387 5.56 16.64 -2.73
C GLN A 387 6.81 16.70 -3.62
N PHE A 388 7.09 15.64 -4.38
CA PHE A 388 8.20 15.62 -5.34
C PHE A 388 8.02 16.68 -6.43
N LEU A 389 6.85 16.73 -7.07
CA LEU A 389 6.58 17.68 -8.15
C LEU A 389 6.52 19.13 -7.65
N ARG A 390 6.01 19.39 -6.43
CA ARG A 390 6.14 20.70 -5.80
C ARG A 390 7.58 21.09 -5.55
N GLY A 391 8.40 20.13 -5.12
CA GLY A 391 9.84 20.33 -4.99
C GLY A 391 10.48 20.76 -6.30
N LEU A 392 10.16 20.09 -7.41
CA LEU A 392 10.64 20.45 -8.75
C LEU A 392 10.15 21.82 -9.21
N GLN A 393 8.98 22.27 -8.76
CA GLN A 393 8.45 23.62 -9.06
C GLN A 393 9.11 24.73 -8.21
N GLY A 394 10.14 24.40 -7.42
CA GLY A 394 10.90 25.36 -6.63
C GLY A 394 10.62 25.37 -5.12
N ALA A 395 9.63 24.59 -4.63
CA ALA A 395 9.36 24.53 -3.18
C ALA A 395 10.50 23.90 -2.37
N ALA A 396 11.36 23.09 -3.01
CA ALA A 396 12.52 22.48 -2.39
C ALA A 396 13.81 23.28 -2.53
N ASP A 397 13.87 24.30 -3.36
CA ASP A 397 15.01 25.23 -3.51
C ASP A 397 15.15 26.07 -2.24
N ALA A 398 15.98 25.60 -1.32
CA ALA A 398 16.07 26.16 0.02
C ALA A 398 16.90 27.46 0.06
N ASP A 399 17.97 27.54 -0.72
CA ASP A 399 18.87 28.70 -0.80
C ASP A 399 18.48 29.71 -1.90
N ARG A 400 17.49 29.35 -2.73
CA ARG A 400 16.91 30.16 -3.81
C ARG A 400 17.93 30.53 -4.90
N ASP A 401 18.84 29.61 -5.18
CA ASP A 401 19.82 29.77 -6.27
C ASP A 401 19.24 29.42 -7.65
N GLY A 402 17.99 28.91 -7.70
CA GLY A 402 17.27 28.47 -8.90
C GLY A 402 17.65 27.09 -9.36
N ALA A 403 18.60 26.42 -8.73
CA ALA A 403 18.89 25.02 -8.96
C ALA A 403 18.18 24.15 -7.91
N LEU A 404 18.18 22.86 -8.12
CA LEU A 404 17.67 21.90 -7.14
C LEU A 404 18.64 20.73 -7.02
N THR A 405 19.20 20.56 -5.85
CA THR A 405 20.08 19.43 -5.52
C THR A 405 19.29 18.27 -4.92
N VAL A 406 19.87 17.06 -4.95
CA VAL A 406 19.33 15.88 -4.24
C VAL A 406 19.28 16.13 -2.72
N GLY A 407 20.23 16.88 -2.18
CA GLY A 407 20.27 17.27 -0.76
C GLY A 407 19.05 18.10 -0.35
N GLU A 408 18.73 19.14 -1.09
CA GLU A 408 17.57 20.00 -0.86
C GLU A 408 16.26 19.25 -1.05
N LEU A 409 16.17 18.45 -2.12
CA LEU A 409 14.98 17.61 -2.35
C LEU A 409 14.78 16.61 -1.20
N ARG A 410 15.86 15.98 -0.69
CA ARG A 410 15.80 15.12 0.49
C ARG A 410 15.26 15.88 1.69
N GLN A 411 15.85 17.05 2.00
CA GLN A 411 15.42 17.88 3.11
C GLN A 411 13.95 18.26 3.00
N TRP A 412 13.48 18.67 1.82
CA TRP A 412 12.10 19.01 1.55
C TRP A 412 11.15 17.81 1.74
N LEU A 413 11.46 16.67 1.15
CA LEU A 413 10.60 15.50 1.21
C LEU A 413 10.48 14.93 2.62
N THR A 414 11.57 14.96 3.42
CA THR A 414 11.62 14.37 4.77
C THR A 414 11.31 15.37 5.90
N ASP A 415 11.03 16.64 5.58
CA ASP A 415 10.73 17.68 6.58
C ASP A 415 9.50 17.27 7.41
N PRO A 416 9.63 17.15 8.75
CA PRO A 416 8.54 16.72 9.62
C PRO A 416 7.43 17.74 9.79
N VAL A 417 7.63 19.00 9.32
CA VAL A 417 6.70 20.13 9.50
C VAL A 417 6.01 20.52 8.19
N ARG A 418 6.67 20.33 7.04
CA ARG A 418 6.16 20.78 5.72
C ARG A 418 6.22 19.70 4.65
N GLY A 419 7.01 18.66 4.88
CA GLY A 419 7.24 17.59 3.92
C GLY A 419 6.16 16.50 3.95
N LEU A 420 6.47 15.39 3.31
CA LEU A 420 5.57 14.26 3.19
C LEU A 420 5.13 13.68 4.56
N PRO A 421 6.00 13.57 5.60
CA PRO A 421 5.58 13.06 6.90
C PRO A 421 4.51 13.92 7.58
N TYR A 422 4.57 15.24 7.41
CA TYR A 422 3.54 16.16 7.92
C TYR A 422 2.20 15.90 7.23
N GLU A 423 2.20 15.87 5.90
CA GLU A 423 0.97 15.67 5.13
C GLU A 423 0.33 14.29 5.41
N ALA A 424 1.13 13.25 5.56
CA ALA A 424 0.64 11.92 5.90
C ALA A 424 -0.07 11.90 7.26
N ARG A 425 0.50 12.54 8.28
CA ARG A 425 -0.15 12.66 9.58
C ARG A 425 -1.39 13.53 9.52
N ARG A 426 -1.34 14.66 8.82
CA ARG A 426 -2.44 15.60 8.69
C ARG A 426 -3.65 14.99 7.96
N LEU A 427 -3.42 14.31 6.84
CA LEU A 427 -4.48 13.78 5.98
C LEU A 427 -4.95 12.39 6.37
N HIS A 428 -4.06 11.57 6.93
CA HIS A 428 -4.32 10.14 7.14
C HIS A 428 -4.09 9.66 8.57
N GLY A 429 -3.59 10.53 9.49
CA GLY A 429 -3.31 10.17 10.88
C GLY A 429 -2.26 9.07 11.04
N ARG A 430 -1.34 8.91 10.10
CA ARG A 430 -0.31 7.87 10.10
C ARG A 430 1.05 8.39 9.64
N ASP A 431 2.11 7.70 10.04
CA ASP A 431 3.46 8.04 9.60
C ASP A 431 3.74 7.49 8.20
N GLN A 432 4.39 8.32 7.40
CA GLN A 432 4.95 7.96 6.11
C GLN A 432 6.24 8.74 5.92
N SER A 433 7.36 8.03 5.86
CA SER A 433 8.71 8.60 5.75
C SER A 433 9.30 8.23 4.39
N PRO A 434 9.41 9.16 3.46
CA PRO A 434 10.05 8.89 2.18
C PRO A 434 11.54 8.64 2.40
N GLN A 435 12.12 7.80 1.54
CA GLN A 435 13.56 7.56 1.57
C GLN A 435 14.18 8.15 0.30
N VAL A 436 15.30 8.81 0.46
CA VAL A 436 16.06 9.43 -0.63
C VAL A 436 17.52 9.04 -0.49
N TRP A 437 18.01 8.25 -1.44
CA TRP A 437 19.42 7.86 -1.53
C TRP A 437 20.07 8.53 -2.74
N GLY A 438 21.36 8.76 -2.67
CA GLY A 438 22.17 9.38 -3.71
C GLY A 438 23.07 10.47 -3.16
N ASP A 439 24.00 10.92 -3.99
CA ASP A 439 24.91 12.02 -3.67
C ASP A 439 24.11 13.33 -3.53
N PRO A 440 24.17 13.99 -2.34
CA PRO A 440 23.41 15.21 -2.09
C PRO A 440 23.79 16.39 -3.00
N THR A 441 24.98 16.35 -3.61
CA THR A 441 25.48 17.45 -4.46
C THR A 441 25.00 17.38 -5.90
N ILE A 442 24.41 16.26 -6.32
CA ILE A 442 23.86 16.10 -7.67
C ILE A 442 22.73 17.10 -7.89
N ARG A 443 22.82 17.85 -8.99
CA ARG A 443 21.79 18.81 -9.40
C ARG A 443 20.75 18.13 -10.28
N ILE A 444 19.50 18.10 -9.79
CA ILE A 444 18.31 17.64 -10.53
C ILE A 444 17.86 18.72 -11.51
N ILE A 445 17.88 19.97 -11.05
CA ILE A 445 17.63 21.18 -11.86
C ILE A 445 18.86 22.06 -11.75
N ARG A 446 19.30 22.60 -12.90
CA ARG A 446 20.51 23.45 -12.99
C ARG A 446 20.13 24.87 -13.26
#